data_6cb1d0e7524770285da5087a9a55744f
#
_entry.id   6cb1d0e7524770285da5087a9a55744f
#
_cell.length_a   1.000
_cell.length_b   1.000
_cell.length_c   1.000
_cell.angle_alpha   90.00
_cell.angle_beta   90.00
_cell.angle_gamma   90.00
#
_symmetry.space_group_name_H-M   'P 1'
#
loop_
_entity.id
_entity.type
_entity.pdbx_description
1 polymer ?
#
loop_
_entity_poly.entity_id
_entity_poly.type
_entity_poly.pdbx_seq_one_letter_code
_entity_poly.pdbx_strand_id
1 'polypeptide(L)'
;MSTDFTAAELDAIRIDFPILSRVGRGGAPIAYLDASATSQKPEAVIDAEATFYRRSNGAVHRGTHLLGDEATDAFESARDALASFVGARPDEIVWTKNATEAINLVALSMGNASQGLGGAQAAPMRVGPGDRIVCTRAEHHANIVPWQQLCQRTGAELAWLDLTPDGRIDLETLSVITPNTKLVAFTHVSNVTGAVSPVAAITAAARAVGALILLDTCQSSAHMPLDLSTLDVDFAVFSSHKMLGPTGAGALWGRRSLLEAMPPVLTGGSMIEWVTMEESTFMAPPERFEAGSQPVAQIAAWSEALRYMT
;
A
#
# COMPACT_ATOMS: atom_id res chain seq x y z
N MET A 1 -7.67 -29.18 4.22
CA MET A 1 -6.83 -29.91 3.24
C MET A 1 -5.42 -29.39 3.40
N SER A 2 -4.38 -30.24 3.45
CA SER A 2 -3.00 -29.77 3.44
C SER A 2 -2.77 -29.00 2.15
N THR A 3 -2.24 -27.79 2.25
CA THR A 3 -1.87 -26.93 1.12
C THR A 3 -0.41 -27.13 0.71
N ASP A 4 0.17 -28.29 1.07
CA ASP A 4 1.57 -28.59 0.77
C ASP A 4 1.69 -29.01 -0.69
N PHE A 5 2.49 -28.26 -1.44
CA PHE A 5 2.83 -28.63 -2.82
C PHE A 5 3.67 -29.91 -2.84
N THR A 6 3.42 -30.76 -3.81
CA THR A 6 4.30 -31.88 -4.13
C THR A 6 5.64 -31.38 -4.71
N ALA A 7 6.67 -32.22 -4.67
CA ALA A 7 7.97 -31.86 -5.27
C ALA A 7 7.84 -31.53 -6.78
N ALA A 8 6.99 -32.25 -7.51
CA ALA A 8 6.76 -31.99 -8.93
C ALA A 8 6.07 -30.62 -9.19
N GLU A 9 5.13 -30.21 -8.32
CA GLU A 9 4.50 -28.90 -8.40
C GLU A 9 5.48 -27.79 -8.05
N LEU A 10 6.34 -27.98 -7.05
CA LEU A 10 7.40 -27.02 -6.71
C LEU A 10 8.41 -26.86 -7.85
N ASP A 11 8.79 -27.96 -8.53
CA ASP A 11 9.68 -27.91 -9.69
C ASP A 11 8.99 -27.18 -10.86
N ALA A 12 7.71 -27.42 -11.10
CA ALA A 12 6.94 -26.71 -12.12
C ALA A 12 6.86 -25.20 -11.82
N ILE A 13 6.48 -24.80 -10.59
CA ILE A 13 6.46 -23.40 -10.17
C ILE A 13 7.84 -22.76 -10.33
N ARG A 14 8.91 -23.48 -9.97
CA ARG A 14 10.27 -22.93 -10.07
C ARG A 14 10.67 -22.58 -11.51
N ILE A 15 10.18 -23.31 -12.51
CA ILE A 15 10.43 -23.05 -13.93
C ILE A 15 9.81 -21.71 -14.36
N ASP A 16 8.70 -21.28 -13.77
CA ASP A 16 8.04 -20.01 -14.07
C ASP A 16 8.92 -18.80 -13.73
N PHE A 17 9.95 -18.97 -12.90
CA PHE A 17 10.86 -17.91 -12.46
C PHE A 17 12.22 -18.02 -13.16
N PRO A 18 12.44 -17.34 -14.30
CA PRO A 18 13.62 -17.54 -15.14
C PRO A 18 14.95 -17.26 -14.42
N ILE A 19 14.95 -16.35 -13.46
CA ILE A 19 16.14 -16.03 -12.67
C ILE A 19 16.64 -17.21 -11.83
N LEU A 20 15.75 -18.12 -11.43
CA LEU A 20 16.09 -19.28 -10.61
C LEU A 20 16.79 -20.40 -11.42
N SER A 21 16.80 -20.30 -12.76
CA SER A 21 17.60 -21.16 -13.64
C SER A 21 19.09 -20.80 -13.67
N ARG A 22 19.44 -19.61 -13.17
CA ARG A 22 20.83 -19.13 -13.18
C ARG A 22 21.69 -19.90 -12.17
N VAL A 23 22.95 -20.01 -12.51
CA VAL A 23 23.97 -20.55 -11.62
C VAL A 23 24.46 -19.44 -10.69
N GLY A 24 24.49 -19.72 -9.40
CA GLY A 24 24.98 -18.83 -8.37
C GLY A 24 26.52 -18.91 -8.20
N ARG A 25 27.02 -18.29 -7.14
CA ARG A 25 28.44 -18.32 -6.79
C ARG A 25 28.89 -19.77 -6.55
N GLY A 26 30.07 -20.13 -7.07
CA GLY A 26 30.61 -21.48 -6.91
C GLY A 26 29.95 -22.57 -7.76
N GLY A 27 29.13 -22.21 -8.75
CA GLY A 27 28.51 -23.18 -9.66
C GLY A 27 27.24 -23.88 -9.12
N ALA A 28 26.77 -23.52 -7.93
CA ALA A 28 25.54 -24.08 -7.35
C ALA A 28 24.28 -23.40 -7.90
N PRO A 29 23.12 -24.08 -7.94
CA PRO A 29 21.82 -23.45 -8.21
C PRO A 29 21.54 -22.31 -7.24
N ILE A 30 20.81 -21.27 -7.71
CA ILE A 30 20.39 -20.18 -6.83
C ILE A 30 19.32 -20.67 -5.85
N ALA A 31 19.57 -20.48 -4.54
CA ALA A 31 18.60 -20.56 -3.49
C ALA A 31 18.27 -19.10 -3.04
N TYR A 32 17.11 -18.59 -3.45
CA TYR A 32 16.69 -17.23 -3.12
C TYR A 32 15.77 -17.25 -1.89
N LEU A 33 16.27 -16.75 -0.76
CA LEU A 33 15.57 -16.75 0.54
C LEU A 33 15.31 -15.33 1.06
N ASP A 34 15.34 -14.32 0.18
CA ASP A 34 15.18 -12.90 0.53
C ASP A 34 13.88 -12.28 -0.03
N ALA A 35 12.81 -13.09 -0.10
CA ALA A 35 11.53 -12.64 -0.62
C ALA A 35 10.87 -11.55 0.23
N SER A 36 11.21 -11.46 1.52
CA SER A 36 10.73 -10.39 2.40
C SER A 36 11.27 -9.01 2.00
N ALA A 37 12.44 -8.94 1.36
CA ALA A 37 12.99 -7.71 0.80
C ALA A 37 12.35 -7.40 -0.56
N THR A 38 12.33 -8.37 -1.49
CA THR A 38 11.65 -8.32 -2.79
C THR A 38 11.46 -9.73 -3.33
N SER A 39 10.30 -10.05 -3.90
CA SER A 39 10.06 -11.34 -4.53
C SER A 39 10.71 -11.41 -5.92
N GLN A 40 11.01 -12.61 -6.42
CA GLN A 40 11.34 -12.82 -7.83
C GLN A 40 10.07 -12.75 -8.69
N LYS A 41 10.23 -12.60 -10.02
CA LYS A 41 9.12 -12.37 -10.95
C LYS A 41 8.93 -13.58 -11.85
N PRO A 42 7.68 -14.08 -11.98
CA PRO A 42 7.37 -15.08 -12.99
C PRO A 42 7.57 -14.48 -14.40
N GLU A 43 7.90 -15.33 -15.38
CA GLU A 43 8.03 -14.93 -16.78
C GLU A 43 6.78 -14.21 -17.29
N ALA A 44 5.59 -14.67 -16.92
CA ALA A 44 4.32 -14.06 -17.31
C ALA A 44 4.22 -12.58 -16.90
N VAL A 45 4.74 -12.22 -15.72
CA VAL A 45 4.77 -10.83 -15.23
C VAL A 45 5.76 -9.99 -16.01
N ILE A 46 6.95 -10.55 -16.31
CA ILE A 46 7.98 -9.89 -17.12
C ILE A 46 7.45 -9.62 -18.54
N ASP A 47 6.81 -10.62 -19.15
CA ASP A 47 6.21 -10.53 -20.46
C ASP A 47 5.02 -9.57 -20.52
N ALA A 48 4.22 -9.48 -19.48
CA ALA A 48 3.10 -8.54 -19.40
C ALA A 48 3.62 -7.09 -19.47
N GLU A 49 4.66 -6.72 -18.70
CA GLU A 49 5.28 -5.40 -18.75
C GLU A 49 5.88 -5.09 -20.13
N ALA A 50 6.65 -6.04 -20.67
CA ALA A 50 7.26 -5.89 -21.99
C ALA A 50 6.20 -5.81 -23.12
N THR A 51 5.10 -6.56 -23.00
CA THR A 51 4.01 -6.57 -23.98
C THR A 51 3.26 -5.26 -23.98
N PHE A 52 3.00 -4.67 -22.81
CA PHE A 52 2.39 -3.34 -22.75
C PHE A 52 3.19 -2.32 -23.58
N TYR A 53 4.51 -2.24 -23.38
CA TYR A 53 5.34 -1.30 -24.16
C TYR A 53 5.38 -1.62 -25.65
N ARG A 54 5.28 -2.88 -26.03
CA ARG A 54 5.31 -3.28 -27.46
C ARG A 54 3.99 -3.03 -28.19
N ARG A 55 2.85 -3.01 -27.47
CA ARG A 55 1.53 -3.08 -28.10
C ARG A 55 0.55 -1.96 -27.71
N SER A 56 0.52 -1.56 -26.44
CA SER A 56 -0.56 -0.73 -25.88
C SER A 56 -0.04 0.52 -25.15
N ASN A 57 1.21 0.92 -25.43
CA ASN A 57 1.79 2.08 -24.74
C ASN A 57 1.09 3.38 -25.15
N GLY A 58 0.29 3.93 -24.25
CA GLY A 58 -0.45 5.18 -24.39
C GLY A 58 -0.59 5.91 -23.06
N ALA A 59 -1.01 7.16 -23.08
CA ALA A 59 -1.35 7.92 -21.89
C ALA A 59 -2.77 7.57 -21.45
N VAL A 60 -2.95 7.25 -20.17
CA VAL A 60 -4.27 6.93 -19.60
C VAL A 60 -5.14 8.18 -19.46
N HIS A 61 -6.46 8.02 -19.65
CA HIS A 61 -7.51 9.04 -19.48
C HIS A 61 -7.37 10.30 -20.34
N ARG A 62 -6.46 10.34 -21.32
CA ARG A 62 -6.15 11.55 -22.11
C ARG A 62 -6.21 11.38 -23.62
N GLY A 63 -6.11 10.16 -24.11
CA GLY A 63 -6.12 9.86 -25.53
C GLY A 63 -7.52 9.56 -26.04
N THR A 64 -7.85 10.08 -27.22
CA THR A 64 -9.06 9.70 -27.96
C THR A 64 -8.71 8.79 -29.15
N HIS A 65 -7.74 7.90 -28.93
CA HIS A 65 -7.21 6.97 -29.92
C HIS A 65 -6.99 5.59 -29.28
N LEU A 66 -6.96 4.55 -30.11
CA LEU A 66 -6.90 3.14 -29.71
C LEU A 66 -5.87 2.86 -28.59
N LEU A 67 -4.63 3.35 -28.69
CA LEU A 67 -3.61 3.09 -27.68
C LEU A 67 -3.90 3.77 -26.33
N GLY A 68 -4.60 4.92 -26.35
CA GLY A 68 -5.06 5.59 -25.14
C GLY A 68 -6.16 4.81 -24.44
N ASP A 69 -7.09 4.24 -25.22
CA ASP A 69 -8.17 3.40 -24.70
C ASP A 69 -7.60 2.10 -24.11
N GLU A 70 -6.74 1.39 -24.87
CA GLU A 70 -6.08 0.16 -24.40
C GLU A 70 -5.23 0.37 -23.14
N ALA A 71 -4.50 1.50 -23.05
CA ALA A 71 -3.72 1.84 -21.86
C ALA A 71 -4.62 2.12 -20.65
N THR A 72 -5.74 2.83 -20.85
CA THR A 72 -6.72 3.11 -19.81
C THR A 72 -7.39 1.83 -19.34
N ASP A 73 -7.81 0.95 -20.24
CA ASP A 73 -8.40 -0.33 -19.91
C ASP A 73 -7.43 -1.21 -19.10
N ALA A 74 -6.15 -1.26 -19.49
CA ALA A 74 -5.13 -2.01 -18.76
C ALA A 74 -4.90 -1.45 -17.34
N PHE A 75 -4.91 -0.13 -17.20
CA PHE A 75 -4.70 0.56 -15.92
C PHE A 75 -5.87 0.36 -14.96
N GLU A 76 -7.11 0.52 -15.44
CA GLU A 76 -8.29 0.37 -14.58
C GLU A 76 -8.64 -1.09 -14.31
N SER A 77 -8.44 -1.99 -15.27
CA SER A 77 -8.57 -3.44 -15.02
C SER A 77 -7.59 -3.95 -13.96
N ALA A 78 -6.40 -3.36 -13.88
CA ALA A 78 -5.46 -3.68 -12.81
C ALA A 78 -5.94 -3.18 -11.43
N ARG A 79 -6.63 -2.03 -11.39
CA ARG A 79 -7.28 -1.52 -10.18
C ARG A 79 -8.38 -2.46 -9.70
N ASP A 80 -9.22 -2.92 -10.62
CA ASP A 80 -10.27 -3.91 -10.35
C ASP A 80 -9.68 -5.23 -9.81
N ALA A 81 -8.58 -5.69 -10.42
CA ALA A 81 -7.89 -6.90 -10.00
C ALA A 81 -7.33 -6.80 -8.58
N LEU A 82 -6.67 -5.68 -8.23
CA LEU A 82 -6.17 -5.48 -6.87
C LEU A 82 -7.32 -5.35 -5.87
N ALA A 83 -8.35 -4.58 -6.21
CA ALA A 83 -9.53 -4.43 -5.35
C ALA A 83 -10.18 -5.77 -5.06
N SER A 84 -10.40 -6.60 -6.09
CA SER A 84 -10.92 -7.95 -5.93
C SER A 84 -10.03 -8.84 -5.08
N PHE A 85 -8.71 -8.77 -5.28
CA PHE A 85 -7.72 -9.59 -4.57
C PHE A 85 -7.70 -9.31 -3.06
N VAL A 86 -7.99 -8.07 -2.64
CA VAL A 86 -7.94 -7.65 -1.24
C VAL A 86 -9.32 -7.42 -0.60
N GLY A 87 -10.42 -7.77 -1.28
CA GLY A 87 -11.78 -7.56 -0.77
C GLY A 87 -12.18 -6.09 -0.63
N ALA A 88 -11.80 -5.25 -1.60
CA ALA A 88 -12.03 -3.81 -1.61
C ALA A 88 -12.85 -3.38 -2.83
N ARG A 89 -13.18 -2.09 -2.91
CA ARG A 89 -13.76 -1.47 -4.09
C ARG A 89 -12.68 -0.75 -4.91
N PRO A 90 -12.78 -0.70 -6.24
CA PRO A 90 -11.79 -0.02 -7.08
C PRO A 90 -11.61 1.46 -6.71
N ASP A 91 -12.68 2.18 -6.38
CA ASP A 91 -12.65 3.60 -5.99
C ASP A 91 -12.04 3.88 -4.60
N GLU A 92 -11.59 2.84 -3.91
CA GLU A 92 -10.83 2.88 -2.66
C GLU A 92 -9.33 2.60 -2.85
N ILE A 93 -8.90 2.31 -4.08
CA ILE A 93 -7.49 2.02 -4.41
C ILE A 93 -6.84 3.25 -5.05
N VAL A 94 -5.76 3.73 -4.48
CA VAL A 94 -4.92 4.81 -5.00
C VAL A 94 -3.56 4.22 -5.39
N TRP A 95 -3.14 4.42 -6.63
CA TRP A 95 -1.84 3.97 -7.08
C TRP A 95 -0.71 4.84 -6.52
N THR A 96 0.35 4.19 -6.07
CA THR A 96 1.59 4.80 -5.56
C THR A 96 2.80 4.07 -6.14
N LYS A 97 4.01 4.53 -5.84
CA LYS A 97 5.24 3.82 -6.26
C LYS A 97 5.54 2.58 -5.39
N ASN A 98 5.09 2.59 -4.16
CA ASN A 98 5.29 1.55 -3.16
C ASN A 98 4.54 1.90 -1.87
N ALA A 99 4.52 1.01 -0.89
CA ALA A 99 3.91 1.26 0.41
C ALA A 99 4.53 2.45 1.16
N THR A 100 5.81 2.74 0.97
CA THR A 100 6.44 3.91 1.59
C THR A 100 5.80 5.20 1.12
N GLU A 101 5.55 5.35 -0.20
CA GLU A 101 4.82 6.50 -0.72
C GLU A 101 3.37 6.52 -0.24
N ALA A 102 2.70 5.37 -0.16
CA ALA A 102 1.33 5.26 0.34
C ALA A 102 1.21 5.74 1.80
N ILE A 103 2.14 5.35 2.68
CA ILE A 103 2.18 5.83 4.07
C ILE A 103 2.48 7.33 4.12
N ASN A 104 3.43 7.81 3.32
CA ASN A 104 3.73 9.24 3.22
C ASN A 104 2.53 10.04 2.68
N LEU A 105 1.75 9.49 1.75
CA LEU A 105 0.54 10.13 1.25
C LEU A 105 -0.45 10.41 2.39
N VAL A 106 -0.69 9.43 3.27
CA VAL A 106 -1.55 9.62 4.45
C VAL A 106 -0.92 10.65 5.41
N ALA A 107 0.36 10.49 5.76
CA ALA A 107 1.03 11.37 6.72
C ALA A 107 1.11 12.83 6.24
N LEU A 108 1.41 13.06 4.96
CA LEU A 108 1.48 14.40 4.37
C LEU A 108 0.09 15.01 4.22
N SER A 109 -0.92 14.20 3.87
CA SER A 109 -2.31 14.65 3.82
C SER A 109 -2.81 15.08 5.21
N MET A 110 -2.48 14.33 6.27
CA MET A 110 -2.75 14.73 7.66
C MET A 110 -2.04 16.04 8.01
N GLY A 111 -0.78 16.20 7.59
CA GLY A 111 -0.03 17.45 7.77
C GLY A 111 -0.70 18.63 7.06
N ASN A 112 -1.13 18.45 5.81
CA ASN A 112 -1.85 19.47 5.04
C ASN A 112 -3.20 19.83 5.69
N ALA A 113 -3.96 18.84 6.13
CA ALA A 113 -5.23 19.04 6.85
C ALA A 113 -5.02 19.85 8.15
N SER A 114 -3.93 19.57 8.87
CA SER A 114 -3.56 20.28 10.11
C SER A 114 -3.19 21.74 9.87
N GLN A 115 -2.75 22.09 8.65
CA GLN A 115 -2.50 23.45 8.21
C GLN A 115 -3.76 24.14 7.63
N GLY A 116 -4.91 23.47 7.66
CA GLY A 116 -6.19 24.02 7.20
C GLY A 116 -6.58 23.67 5.76
N LEU A 117 -5.72 22.97 5.00
CA LEU A 117 -6.10 22.51 3.66
C LEU A 117 -7.25 21.51 3.74
N GLY A 118 -8.09 21.50 2.71
CA GLY A 118 -9.29 20.64 2.67
C GLY A 118 -10.47 21.13 3.54
N GLY A 119 -10.30 22.26 4.25
CA GLY A 119 -11.39 22.90 5.00
C GLY A 119 -12.01 22.01 6.06
N ALA A 120 -13.32 22.12 6.26
CA ALA A 120 -14.07 21.34 7.27
C ALA A 120 -14.09 19.84 6.96
N GLN A 121 -14.09 19.45 5.70
CA GLN A 121 -14.11 18.05 5.27
C GLN A 121 -12.87 17.29 5.74
N ALA A 122 -11.71 17.95 5.83
CA ALA A 122 -10.46 17.37 6.29
C ALA A 122 -10.33 17.24 7.83
N ALA A 123 -11.36 17.59 8.59
CA ALA A 123 -11.33 17.54 10.06
C ALA A 123 -10.90 16.17 10.64
N PRO A 124 -11.33 15.02 10.10
CA PRO A 124 -10.90 13.71 10.60
C PRO A 124 -9.39 13.45 10.44
N MET A 125 -8.74 14.15 9.50
CA MET A 125 -7.31 14.00 9.20
C MET A 125 -6.40 14.94 10.02
N ARG A 126 -6.97 15.84 10.79
CA ARG A 126 -6.18 16.83 11.55
C ARG A 126 -5.51 16.21 12.76
N VAL A 127 -4.28 16.64 13.00
CA VAL A 127 -3.48 16.27 14.16
C VAL A 127 -2.68 17.49 14.63
N GLY A 128 -2.53 17.67 15.94
CA GLY A 128 -1.87 18.85 16.51
C GLY A 128 -1.33 18.61 17.91
N PRO A 129 -0.92 19.69 18.62
CA PRO A 129 -0.44 19.58 19.99
C PRO A 129 -1.47 18.94 20.92
N GLY A 130 -1.00 17.97 21.71
CA GLY A 130 -1.86 17.18 22.61
C GLY A 130 -2.44 15.92 21.97
N ASP A 131 -2.41 15.78 20.65
CA ASP A 131 -2.78 14.56 19.95
C ASP A 131 -1.61 13.56 19.93
N ARG A 132 -1.94 12.29 19.72
CA ARG A 132 -0.98 11.18 19.70
C ARG A 132 -1.12 10.33 18.45
N ILE A 133 0.02 9.89 17.90
CA ILE A 133 0.13 8.82 16.92
C ILE A 133 0.79 7.64 17.62
N VAL A 134 0.26 6.43 17.43
CA VAL A 134 0.79 5.21 18.02
C VAL A 134 1.29 4.29 16.91
N CYS A 135 2.53 3.83 17.05
CA CYS A 135 3.12 2.78 16.20
C CYS A 135 3.57 1.60 17.07
N THR A 136 4.02 0.52 16.44
CA THR A 136 4.67 -0.58 17.16
C THR A 136 6.18 -0.52 17.00
N ARG A 137 6.92 -1.17 17.91
CA ARG A 137 8.38 -1.32 17.76
C ARG A 137 8.78 -2.39 16.72
N ALA A 138 7.79 -3.07 16.10
CA ALA A 138 8.01 -4.06 15.05
C ALA A 138 7.97 -3.45 13.63
N GLU A 139 7.78 -2.13 13.50
CA GLU A 139 7.54 -1.50 12.21
C GLU A 139 8.79 -1.45 11.32
N HIS A 140 8.55 -1.60 10.01
CA HIS A 140 9.51 -1.17 9.00
C HIS A 140 9.68 0.36 9.06
N HIS A 141 10.87 0.87 8.74
CA HIS A 141 11.18 2.32 8.76
C HIS A 141 10.16 3.16 7.96
N ALA A 142 9.58 2.61 6.89
CA ALA A 142 8.53 3.26 6.11
C ALA A 142 7.28 3.61 6.95
N ASN A 143 6.99 2.82 7.99
CA ASN A 143 5.86 3.04 8.90
C ASN A 143 6.29 3.64 10.26
N ILE A 144 7.47 4.25 10.31
CA ILE A 144 8.00 4.99 11.45
C ILE A 144 8.28 6.43 11.08
N VAL A 145 9.17 6.63 10.10
CA VAL A 145 9.76 7.93 9.78
C VAL A 145 8.71 8.96 9.35
N PRO A 146 7.70 8.65 8.51
CA PRO A 146 6.66 9.61 8.16
C PRO A 146 5.89 10.15 9.38
N TRP A 147 5.64 9.29 10.37
CA TRP A 147 4.94 9.67 11.60
C TRP A 147 5.81 10.54 12.51
N GLN A 148 7.12 10.25 12.63
CA GLN A 148 8.07 11.12 13.31
C GLN A 148 8.06 12.53 12.69
N GLN A 149 8.10 12.60 11.35
CA GLN A 149 8.07 13.88 10.63
C GLN A 149 6.73 14.62 10.78
N LEU A 150 5.61 13.89 10.79
CA LEU A 150 4.29 14.46 11.03
C LEU A 150 4.21 15.04 12.45
N CYS A 151 4.60 14.29 13.47
CA CYS A 151 4.61 14.74 14.86
C CYS A 151 5.50 15.97 15.05
N GLN A 152 6.70 15.98 14.46
CA GLN A 152 7.60 17.12 14.51
C GLN A 152 6.98 18.39 13.91
N ARG A 153 6.24 18.27 12.80
CA ARG A 153 5.59 19.41 12.14
C ARG A 153 4.34 19.91 12.83
N THR A 154 3.60 19.02 13.49
CA THR A 154 2.29 19.33 14.07
C THR A 154 2.29 19.51 15.57
N GLY A 155 3.39 19.14 16.25
CA GLY A 155 3.46 19.17 17.72
C GLY A 155 2.75 18.00 18.41
N ALA A 156 2.30 16.99 17.66
CA ALA A 156 1.74 15.77 18.23
C ALA A 156 2.82 14.88 18.83
N GLU A 157 2.40 13.93 19.68
CA GLU A 157 3.28 12.94 20.31
C GLU A 157 3.32 11.67 19.49
N LEU A 158 4.50 11.03 19.35
CA LEU A 158 4.65 9.68 18.85
C LEU A 158 4.87 8.70 20.00
N ALA A 159 4.02 7.68 20.11
CA ALA A 159 4.07 6.68 21.17
C ALA A 159 4.14 5.25 20.58
N TRP A 160 4.49 4.27 21.41
CA TRP A 160 4.86 2.95 20.94
C TRP A 160 4.14 1.84 21.71
N LEU A 161 3.65 0.85 20.98
CA LEU A 161 3.37 -0.47 21.53
C LEU A 161 4.68 -1.25 21.58
N ASP A 162 4.99 -1.82 22.73
CA ASP A 162 6.20 -2.59 22.94
C ASP A 162 6.07 -4.02 22.40
N LEU A 163 7.18 -4.75 22.44
CA LEU A 163 7.25 -6.14 22.01
C LEU A 163 7.53 -7.04 23.21
N THR A 164 6.95 -8.22 23.16
CA THR A 164 7.32 -9.33 24.03
C THR A 164 8.74 -9.84 23.69
N PRO A 165 9.42 -10.58 24.59
CA PRO A 165 10.77 -11.10 24.34
C PRO A 165 10.88 -11.98 23.07
N ASP A 166 9.79 -12.59 22.61
CA ASP A 166 9.74 -13.39 21.39
C ASP A 166 9.38 -12.55 20.13
N GLY A 167 9.35 -11.21 20.26
CA GLY A 167 9.19 -10.28 19.14
C GLY A 167 7.75 -10.11 18.63
N ARG A 168 6.76 -10.42 19.44
CA ARG A 168 5.34 -10.15 19.15
C ARG A 168 4.92 -8.83 19.78
N ILE A 169 3.85 -8.22 19.28
CA ILE A 169 3.28 -7.02 19.91
C ILE A 169 2.73 -7.39 21.28
N ASP A 170 3.19 -6.67 22.31
CA ASP A 170 2.76 -6.85 23.69
C ASP A 170 1.41 -6.15 23.93
N LEU A 171 0.36 -6.95 24.10
CA LEU A 171 -0.99 -6.47 24.34
C LEU A 171 -1.18 -5.76 25.69
N GLU A 172 -0.27 -5.97 26.66
CA GLU A 172 -0.31 -5.25 27.93
C GLU A 172 -0.03 -3.75 27.73
N THR A 173 0.65 -3.39 26.61
CA THR A 173 0.97 -2.01 26.27
C THR A 173 -0.14 -1.27 25.54
N LEU A 174 -1.29 -1.90 25.26
CA LEU A 174 -2.44 -1.26 24.58
C LEU A 174 -2.97 -0.01 25.32
N SER A 175 -2.68 0.13 26.62
CA SER A 175 -3.00 1.32 27.41
C SER A 175 -2.33 2.61 26.89
N VAL A 176 -1.32 2.50 26.02
CA VAL A 176 -0.70 3.62 25.28
C VAL A 176 -1.69 4.29 24.32
N ILE A 177 -2.68 3.52 23.82
CA ILE A 177 -3.78 4.05 23.01
C ILE A 177 -4.77 4.75 23.95
N THR A 178 -4.79 6.07 23.91
CA THR A 178 -5.56 6.95 24.81
C THR A 178 -6.59 7.77 24.01
N PRO A 179 -7.54 8.45 24.68
CA PRO A 179 -8.53 9.31 23.99
C PRO A 179 -7.92 10.38 23.07
N ASN A 180 -6.64 10.73 23.26
CA ASN A 180 -5.94 11.67 22.40
C ASN A 180 -5.29 11.01 21.17
N THR A 181 -5.37 9.70 21.03
CA THR A 181 -4.81 8.98 19.88
C THR A 181 -5.63 9.28 18.64
N LYS A 182 -4.97 9.77 17.59
CA LYS A 182 -5.57 10.08 16.28
C LYS A 182 -5.36 8.98 15.26
N LEU A 183 -4.23 8.30 15.35
CA LEU A 183 -3.87 7.23 14.44
C LEU A 183 -3.11 6.13 15.18
N VAL A 184 -3.44 4.89 14.86
CA VAL A 184 -2.64 3.70 15.20
C VAL A 184 -2.14 3.09 13.89
N ALA A 185 -0.83 3.05 13.68
CA ALA A 185 -0.20 2.50 12.48
C ALA A 185 0.63 1.28 12.86
N PHE A 186 0.34 0.12 12.25
CA PHE A 186 1.06 -1.11 12.59
C PHE A 186 1.17 -2.09 11.42
N THR A 187 2.20 -2.92 11.47
CA THR A 187 2.42 -3.98 10.47
C THR A 187 1.49 -5.16 10.71
N HIS A 188 0.95 -5.75 9.64
CA HIS A 188 0.15 -6.96 9.73
C HIS A 188 1.02 -8.20 10.00
N VAL A 189 2.14 -8.31 9.30
CA VAL A 189 3.15 -9.36 9.48
C VAL A 189 4.53 -8.71 9.52
N SER A 190 5.31 -8.99 10.54
CA SER A 190 6.65 -8.44 10.67
C SER A 190 7.58 -8.96 9.58
N ASN A 191 8.27 -8.06 8.89
CA ASN A 191 9.30 -8.41 7.90
C ASN A 191 10.57 -9.01 8.52
N VAL A 192 10.76 -8.92 9.84
CA VAL A 192 11.92 -9.42 10.57
C VAL A 192 11.63 -10.76 11.22
N THR A 193 10.53 -10.86 11.97
CA THR A 193 10.22 -12.06 12.77
C THR A 193 9.19 -12.98 12.11
N GLY A 194 8.43 -12.49 11.11
CA GLY A 194 7.28 -13.20 10.55
C GLY A 194 6.08 -13.28 11.49
N ALA A 195 6.13 -12.63 12.66
CA ALA A 195 5.03 -12.62 13.61
C ALA A 195 3.82 -11.91 13.01
N VAL A 196 2.66 -12.56 13.10
CA VAL A 196 1.36 -11.98 12.71
C VAL A 196 0.85 -11.14 13.87
N SER A 197 0.47 -9.90 13.57
CA SER A 197 -0.05 -8.95 14.55
C SER A 197 -1.47 -9.32 14.98
N PRO A 198 -1.84 -9.09 16.24
CA PRO A 198 -3.17 -9.32 16.78
C PRO A 198 -4.14 -8.20 16.34
N VAL A 199 -4.45 -8.13 15.03
CA VAL A 199 -5.22 -7.04 14.39
C VAL A 199 -6.49 -6.73 15.16
N ALA A 200 -7.30 -7.74 15.49
CA ALA A 200 -8.58 -7.54 16.16
C ALA A 200 -8.45 -6.84 17.53
N ALA A 201 -7.41 -7.15 18.30
CA ALA A 201 -7.20 -6.53 19.62
C ALA A 201 -6.75 -5.07 19.48
N ILE A 202 -5.84 -4.79 18.53
CA ILE A 202 -5.33 -3.43 18.29
C ILE A 202 -6.43 -2.55 17.71
N THR A 203 -7.19 -3.06 16.73
CA THR A 203 -8.30 -2.30 16.12
C THR A 203 -9.40 -2.01 17.14
N ALA A 204 -9.76 -2.96 18.00
CA ALA A 204 -10.73 -2.73 19.07
C ALA A 204 -10.28 -1.62 20.04
N ALA A 205 -9.01 -1.61 20.44
CA ALA A 205 -8.47 -0.55 21.30
C ALA A 205 -8.47 0.81 20.60
N ALA A 206 -8.10 0.89 19.33
CA ALA A 206 -8.10 2.10 18.53
C ALA A 206 -9.52 2.65 18.34
N ARG A 207 -10.47 1.79 17.99
CA ARG A 207 -11.90 2.19 17.82
C ARG A 207 -12.53 2.67 19.11
N ALA A 208 -12.17 2.11 20.26
CA ALA A 208 -12.69 2.55 21.56
C ALA A 208 -12.37 4.03 21.85
N VAL A 209 -11.36 4.60 21.22
CA VAL A 209 -10.95 6.01 21.37
C VAL A 209 -11.21 6.84 20.09
N GLY A 210 -11.76 6.24 19.04
CA GLY A 210 -12.04 6.91 17.77
C GLY A 210 -10.80 7.19 16.91
N ALA A 211 -9.69 6.48 17.14
CA ALA A 211 -8.47 6.61 16.36
C ALA A 211 -8.61 5.98 14.97
N LEU A 212 -7.99 6.60 13.96
CA LEU A 212 -7.79 6.00 12.64
C LEU A 212 -6.78 4.86 12.71
N ILE A 213 -6.86 3.94 11.76
CA ILE A 213 -6.03 2.74 11.74
C ILE A 213 -5.40 2.58 10.36
N LEU A 214 -4.05 2.52 10.31
CA LEU A 214 -3.29 2.17 9.11
C LEU A 214 -2.59 0.83 9.31
N LEU A 215 -2.84 -0.11 8.40
CA LEU A 215 -2.25 -1.44 8.39
C LEU A 215 -1.20 -1.53 7.28
N ASP A 216 0.06 -1.82 7.64
CA ASP A 216 1.08 -2.18 6.65
C ASP A 216 0.92 -3.66 6.29
N THR A 217 0.43 -3.92 5.08
CA THR A 217 0.16 -5.26 4.56
C THR A 217 1.26 -5.79 3.64
N CYS A 218 2.41 -5.13 3.57
CA CYS A 218 3.48 -5.49 2.63
C CYS A 218 3.92 -6.94 2.70
N GLN A 219 3.94 -7.54 3.89
CA GLN A 219 4.32 -8.93 4.04
C GLN A 219 3.09 -9.87 3.96
N SER A 220 1.98 -9.49 4.54
CA SER A 220 0.79 -10.34 4.59
C SER A 220 0.16 -10.56 3.21
N SER A 221 0.08 -9.50 2.38
CA SER A 221 -0.61 -9.55 1.08
C SER A 221 -0.04 -10.57 0.09
N ALA A 222 1.22 -10.96 0.24
CA ALA A 222 1.88 -11.96 -0.59
C ALA A 222 1.83 -13.39 0.00
N HIS A 223 1.46 -13.54 1.28
CA HIS A 223 1.67 -14.80 2.00
C HIS A 223 0.41 -15.37 2.65
N MET A 224 -0.66 -14.59 2.74
CA MET A 224 -1.92 -15.05 3.35
C MET A 224 -3.12 -14.34 2.71
N PRO A 225 -4.29 -14.98 2.72
CA PRO A 225 -5.52 -14.32 2.26
C PRO A 225 -5.77 -13.04 3.05
N LEU A 226 -6.10 -11.98 2.33
CA LEU A 226 -6.40 -10.67 2.90
C LEU A 226 -7.77 -10.21 2.38
N ASP A 227 -8.68 -9.92 3.30
CA ASP A 227 -9.99 -9.36 2.99
C ASP A 227 -10.21 -8.10 3.84
N LEU A 228 -10.01 -6.94 3.22
CA LEU A 228 -10.16 -5.64 3.89
C LEU A 228 -11.59 -5.33 4.28
N SER A 229 -12.57 -5.97 3.66
CA SER A 229 -13.98 -5.80 4.04
C SER A 229 -14.29 -6.35 5.43
N THR A 230 -13.48 -7.32 5.89
CA THR A 230 -13.63 -7.96 7.21
C THR A 230 -12.71 -7.38 8.28
N LEU A 231 -11.66 -6.67 7.87
CA LEU A 231 -10.75 -6.00 8.79
C LEU A 231 -11.28 -4.60 9.11
N ASP A 232 -11.40 -4.29 10.40
CA ASP A 232 -11.82 -2.96 10.83
C ASP A 232 -10.63 -1.98 10.83
N VAL A 233 -10.06 -1.73 9.65
CA VAL A 233 -8.99 -0.76 9.42
C VAL A 233 -9.46 0.37 8.49
N ASP A 234 -8.73 1.47 8.43
CA ASP A 234 -9.09 2.65 7.64
C ASP A 234 -8.22 2.80 6.41
N PHE A 235 -6.96 2.37 6.53
CA PHE A 235 -5.96 2.39 5.46
C PHE A 235 -5.18 1.08 5.46
N ALA A 236 -4.80 0.62 4.26
CA ALA A 236 -3.87 -0.48 4.06
C ALA A 236 -2.90 -0.14 2.92
N VAL A 237 -1.65 -0.61 2.99
CA VAL A 237 -0.62 -0.24 2.03
C VAL A 237 0.07 -1.46 1.44
N PHE A 238 0.39 -1.37 0.15
CA PHE A 238 0.89 -2.48 -0.65
C PHE A 238 2.12 -2.09 -1.47
N SER A 239 3.01 -3.05 -1.67
CA SER A 239 4.15 -2.93 -2.60
C SER A 239 4.16 -4.09 -3.57
N SER A 240 3.95 -3.81 -4.83
CA SER A 240 3.90 -4.77 -5.93
C SER A 240 5.11 -5.71 -5.95
N HIS A 241 6.32 -5.16 -5.74
CA HIS A 241 7.57 -5.93 -5.82
C HIS A 241 7.71 -7.04 -4.77
N LYS A 242 6.85 -7.09 -3.75
CA LYS A 242 6.76 -8.18 -2.77
C LYS A 242 5.67 -9.19 -3.13
N MET A 243 4.78 -8.82 -4.03
CA MET A 243 3.63 -9.59 -4.53
C MET A 243 3.90 -10.12 -5.95
N LEU A 244 5.10 -10.61 -6.23
CA LEU A 244 5.58 -11.11 -7.54
C LEU A 244 5.55 -10.07 -8.67
N GLY A 245 5.06 -8.86 -8.41
CA GLY A 245 4.93 -7.77 -9.37
C GLY A 245 6.19 -6.92 -9.53
N PRO A 246 6.21 -5.96 -10.46
CA PRO A 246 7.34 -5.07 -10.72
C PRO A 246 7.68 -4.15 -9.56
N THR A 247 8.87 -3.57 -9.58
CA THR A 247 9.22 -2.40 -8.77
C THR A 247 8.56 -1.14 -9.33
N GLY A 248 8.42 -0.10 -8.50
CA GLY A 248 7.87 1.19 -8.94
C GLY A 248 6.35 1.25 -8.98
N ALA A 249 5.65 0.20 -8.53
CA ALA A 249 4.22 0.17 -8.32
C ALA A 249 3.88 -0.26 -6.89
N GLY A 250 2.88 0.38 -6.32
CA GLY A 250 2.30 0.10 -5.02
C GLY A 250 0.90 0.69 -4.93
N ALA A 251 0.24 0.53 -3.81
CA ALA A 251 -1.09 1.08 -3.62
C ALA A 251 -1.34 1.49 -2.16
N LEU A 252 -2.19 2.50 -2.00
CA LEU A 252 -2.94 2.79 -0.80
C LEU A 252 -4.37 2.32 -1.01
N TRP A 253 -4.88 1.47 -0.15
CA TRP A 253 -6.32 1.34 0.06
C TRP A 253 -6.73 2.26 1.20
N GLY A 254 -7.85 2.95 1.04
CA GLY A 254 -8.43 3.76 2.10
C GLY A 254 -9.95 3.74 2.03
N ARG A 255 -10.63 3.76 3.18
CA ARG A 255 -12.08 3.92 3.19
C ARG A 255 -12.47 5.15 2.37
N ARG A 256 -13.41 5.01 1.46
CA ARG A 256 -13.81 6.07 0.52
C ARG A 256 -14.04 7.42 1.20
N SER A 257 -14.75 7.43 2.33
CA SER A 257 -15.03 8.66 3.08
C SER A 257 -13.79 9.36 3.62
N LEU A 258 -12.74 8.59 3.95
CA LEU A 258 -11.46 9.15 4.40
C LEU A 258 -10.63 9.65 3.23
N LEU A 259 -10.60 8.93 2.11
CA LEU A 259 -9.97 9.43 0.89
C LEU A 259 -10.60 10.76 0.44
N GLU A 260 -11.91 10.90 0.55
CA GLU A 260 -12.61 12.16 0.28
C GLU A 260 -12.23 13.29 1.24
N ALA A 261 -11.98 12.96 2.51
CA ALA A 261 -11.54 13.91 3.53
C ALA A 261 -10.06 14.32 3.39
N MET A 262 -9.25 13.52 2.71
CA MET A 262 -7.82 13.80 2.53
C MET A 262 -7.59 14.92 1.52
N PRO A 263 -6.89 16.02 1.90
CA PRO A 263 -6.39 16.98 0.92
C PRO A 263 -5.27 16.37 0.07
N PRO A 264 -5.12 16.84 -1.20
CA PRO A 264 -4.06 16.34 -2.08
C PRO A 264 -2.67 16.64 -1.54
N VAL A 265 -1.68 15.84 -1.98
CA VAL A 265 -0.28 15.96 -1.57
C VAL A 265 0.59 16.31 -2.76
N LEU A 266 0.61 15.45 -3.78
CA LEU A 266 1.24 15.73 -5.05
C LEU A 266 0.21 16.39 -5.96
N THR A 267 0.57 17.53 -6.53
CA THR A 267 -0.32 18.29 -7.41
C THR A 267 0.30 18.48 -8.79
N GLY A 268 -0.54 18.56 -9.82
CA GLY A 268 -0.09 18.73 -11.20
C GLY A 268 -1.11 18.21 -12.20
N GLY A 269 -0.66 17.70 -13.33
CA GLY A 269 -1.53 17.10 -14.34
C GLY A 269 -2.17 15.81 -13.86
N SER A 270 -3.26 15.39 -14.47
CA SER A 270 -4.09 14.20 -14.22
C SER A 270 -5.02 14.28 -13.02
N MET A 271 -4.70 15.01 -11.96
CA MET A 271 -5.43 15.05 -10.70
C MET A 271 -6.33 16.29 -10.52
N ILE A 272 -6.33 17.19 -11.49
CA ILE A 272 -7.10 18.43 -11.52
C ILE A 272 -8.42 18.24 -12.24
N GLU A 273 -9.49 18.85 -11.73
CA GLU A 273 -10.78 18.96 -12.41
C GLU A 273 -10.82 20.23 -13.25
N TRP A 274 -10.40 21.35 -12.65
CA TRP A 274 -10.38 22.65 -13.30
C TRP A 274 -9.20 23.48 -12.80
N VAL A 275 -8.63 24.33 -13.69
CA VAL A 275 -7.47 25.17 -13.41
C VAL A 275 -7.61 26.51 -14.10
N THR A 276 -7.35 27.61 -13.36
CA THR A 276 -7.04 28.94 -13.91
C THR A 276 -5.61 29.34 -13.51
N MET A 277 -5.25 30.60 -13.79
CA MET A 277 -3.96 31.14 -13.35
C MET A 277 -3.93 31.41 -11.83
N GLU A 278 -5.11 31.56 -11.20
CA GLU A 278 -5.27 31.95 -9.81
C GLU A 278 -5.59 30.76 -8.89
N GLU A 279 -6.34 29.78 -9.39
CA GLU A 279 -6.85 28.68 -8.56
C GLU A 279 -7.04 27.36 -9.33
N SER A 280 -7.20 26.27 -8.59
CA SER A 280 -7.48 24.96 -9.15
C SER A 280 -8.43 24.17 -8.25
N THR A 281 -9.26 23.31 -8.87
CA THR A 281 -10.03 22.27 -8.20
C THR A 281 -9.49 20.90 -8.55
N PHE A 282 -9.77 19.93 -7.70
CA PHE A 282 -9.19 18.60 -7.78
C PHE A 282 -10.26 17.55 -8.04
N MET A 283 -9.89 16.52 -8.77
CA MET A 283 -10.76 15.38 -9.01
C MET A 283 -11.14 14.66 -7.71
N ALA A 284 -12.16 13.83 -7.78
CA ALA A 284 -12.47 12.91 -6.70
C ALA A 284 -11.35 11.87 -6.51
N PRO A 285 -11.22 11.23 -5.35
CA PRO A 285 -10.38 10.03 -5.25
C PRO A 285 -10.87 8.92 -6.21
N PRO A 286 -9.99 8.06 -6.72
CA PRO A 286 -8.55 7.98 -6.43
C PRO A 286 -7.69 8.96 -7.22
N GLU A 287 -8.18 9.51 -8.33
CA GLU A 287 -7.45 10.36 -9.29
C GLU A 287 -6.82 11.60 -8.62
N ARG A 288 -7.45 12.14 -7.57
CA ARG A 288 -6.91 13.25 -6.74
C ARG A 288 -5.48 13.01 -6.27
N PHE A 289 -5.07 11.77 -6.10
CA PHE A 289 -3.77 11.39 -5.54
C PHE A 289 -2.80 10.84 -6.57
N GLU A 290 -3.21 10.75 -7.85
CA GLU A 290 -2.46 10.12 -8.93
C GLU A 290 -1.92 11.17 -9.91
N ALA A 291 -1.19 12.16 -9.39
CA ALA A 291 -0.62 13.25 -10.18
C ALA A 291 0.49 12.78 -11.13
N GLY A 292 0.49 13.31 -12.35
CA GLY A 292 1.52 13.07 -13.36
C GLY A 292 1.23 11.84 -14.23
N SER A 293 2.20 11.44 -15.04
CA SER A 293 2.09 10.22 -15.86
C SER A 293 2.26 8.98 -14.99
N GLN A 294 1.31 8.07 -15.07
CA GLN A 294 1.26 6.87 -14.26
C GLN A 294 2.18 5.76 -14.79
N PRO A 295 2.68 4.85 -13.94
CA PRO A 295 3.51 3.71 -14.34
C PRO A 295 2.64 2.56 -14.88
N VAL A 296 1.98 2.78 -16.04
CA VAL A 296 0.93 1.88 -16.56
C VAL A 296 1.46 0.48 -16.83
N ALA A 297 2.65 0.36 -17.42
CA ALA A 297 3.26 -0.94 -17.70
C ALA A 297 3.47 -1.77 -16.43
N GLN A 298 3.94 -1.14 -15.34
CA GLN A 298 4.18 -1.80 -14.06
C GLN A 298 2.85 -2.19 -13.39
N ILE A 299 1.84 -1.34 -13.50
CA ILE A 299 0.51 -1.61 -12.93
C ILE A 299 -0.18 -2.74 -13.70
N ALA A 300 -0.13 -2.76 -15.03
CA ALA A 300 -0.63 -3.85 -15.85
C ALA A 300 0.09 -5.19 -15.53
N ALA A 301 1.41 -5.16 -15.38
CA ALA A 301 2.18 -6.34 -15.00
C ALA A 301 1.89 -6.80 -13.55
N TRP A 302 1.55 -5.89 -12.64
CA TRP A 302 1.10 -6.27 -11.31
C TRP A 302 -0.25 -7.01 -11.34
N SER A 303 -1.17 -6.62 -12.21
CA SER A 303 -2.42 -7.37 -12.42
C SER A 303 -2.14 -8.84 -12.80
N GLU A 304 -1.14 -9.07 -13.68
CA GLU A 304 -0.72 -10.44 -14.03
C GLU A 304 -0.13 -11.19 -12.82
N ALA A 305 0.63 -10.51 -11.95
CA ALA A 305 1.14 -11.11 -10.72
C ALA A 305 0.00 -11.50 -9.77
N LEU A 306 -1.04 -10.66 -9.63
CA LEU A 306 -2.22 -10.98 -8.83
C LEU A 306 -2.94 -12.23 -9.37
N ARG A 307 -3.10 -12.31 -10.70
CA ARG A 307 -3.68 -13.48 -11.37
C ARG A 307 -2.85 -14.76 -11.16
N TYR A 308 -1.52 -14.64 -11.13
CA TYR A 308 -0.61 -15.78 -10.90
C TYR A 308 -0.73 -16.30 -9.46
N MET A 309 -1.06 -15.44 -8.48
CA MET A 309 -1.19 -15.83 -7.07
C MET A 309 -2.54 -16.41 -6.69
N THR A 310 -3.56 -16.29 -7.54
CA THR A 310 -4.92 -16.82 -7.34
C THR A 310 -5.15 -18.11 -8.11
#